data_7af2a0504d2b25d92686eef1c42094b9
#
_entry.id   7af2a0504d2b25d92686eef1c42094b9
#
_cell.length_a   1.000
_cell.length_b   1.000
_cell.length_c   1.000
_cell.angle_alpha   90.00
_cell.angle_beta   90.00
_cell.angle_gamma   90.00
#
_symmetry.space_group_name_H-M   'P 1'
#
loop_
_entity.id
_entity.type
_entity.pdbx_description
1 polymer ?
#
loop_
_entity_poly.entity_id
_entity_poly.type
_entity_poly.pdbx_seq_one_letter_code
_entity_poly.pdbx_strand_id
1 'polypeptide(L)'
;MQTRTRLVIIGNGMVGHKLIETLVASAAVHKFELVTFSEEPRYAYDRVHLSEFFNGKNAQDLSLVAEGFYSRRGVTVHLNDKAVAIDRANKIITSARGREVAYDKLVLATGSYPFVPPIPGSDREGCFVYRTIDDLEAITAKAQASRNGVVVGGGLLGLEAANALKSLGLETHVVEFAPRLMAVQIDAGGGAVLRSKIEALGVRVHVAKNTTRIGAGSE
;
A
#
# COMPACT_ATOMS: atom_id res chain seq x y z
N MET A 1 -32.77 -1.32 -27.04
CA MET A 1 -31.39 -1.34 -26.57
C MET A 1 -31.40 -2.06 -25.21
N GLN A 2 -30.62 -3.12 -25.05
CA GLN A 2 -30.51 -3.80 -23.77
C GLN A 2 -29.76 -2.89 -22.80
N THR A 3 -30.37 -2.54 -21.67
CA THR A 3 -29.71 -1.71 -20.63
C THR A 3 -28.52 -2.49 -20.07
N ARG A 4 -27.35 -1.87 -20.12
CA ARG A 4 -26.12 -2.44 -19.55
C ARG A 4 -26.21 -2.43 -18.01
N THR A 5 -25.76 -3.49 -17.37
CA THR A 5 -25.65 -3.58 -15.91
C THR A 5 -24.48 -2.68 -15.46
N ARG A 6 -24.75 -1.66 -14.64
CA ARG A 6 -23.69 -0.83 -14.08
C ARG A 6 -23.01 -1.57 -12.92
N LEU A 7 -21.76 -1.95 -13.16
CA LEU A 7 -20.90 -2.56 -12.15
C LEU A 7 -19.93 -1.52 -11.62
N VAL A 8 -20.09 -1.17 -10.34
CA VAL A 8 -19.17 -0.27 -9.64
C VAL A 8 -18.17 -1.10 -8.85
N ILE A 9 -16.89 -0.76 -8.96
CA ILE A 9 -15.79 -1.40 -8.24
C ILE A 9 -15.14 -0.34 -7.35
N ILE A 10 -15.17 -0.54 -6.03
CA ILE A 10 -14.49 0.34 -5.08
C ILE A 10 -13.09 -0.21 -4.82
N GLY A 11 -12.10 0.51 -5.30
CA GLY A 11 -10.69 0.17 -5.23
C GLY A 11 -10.11 -0.19 -6.59
N ASN A 12 -9.18 0.63 -7.07
CA ASN A 12 -8.41 0.41 -8.31
C ASN A 12 -6.96 0.02 -7.98
N GLY A 13 -6.77 -0.87 -7.01
CA GLY A 13 -5.51 -1.54 -6.74
C GLY A 13 -5.35 -2.81 -7.59
N MET A 14 -4.40 -3.68 -7.23
CA MET A 14 -4.09 -4.91 -7.97
C MET A 14 -5.32 -5.77 -8.24
N VAL A 15 -6.18 -5.98 -7.23
CA VAL A 15 -7.37 -6.83 -7.33
C VAL A 15 -8.46 -6.18 -8.20
N GLY A 16 -8.76 -4.90 -7.96
CA GLY A 16 -9.76 -4.16 -8.73
C GLY A 16 -9.38 -4.06 -10.20
N HIS A 17 -8.12 -3.75 -10.49
CA HIS A 17 -7.61 -3.73 -11.86
C HIS A 17 -7.67 -5.11 -12.52
N LYS A 18 -7.23 -6.17 -11.82
CA LYS A 18 -7.27 -7.54 -12.37
C LYS A 18 -8.69 -8.00 -12.70
N LEU A 19 -9.67 -7.64 -11.86
CA LEU A 19 -11.08 -7.90 -12.16
C LEU A 19 -11.50 -7.18 -13.44
N ILE A 20 -11.20 -5.89 -13.58
CA ILE A 20 -11.53 -5.09 -14.76
C ILE A 20 -10.86 -5.68 -16.01
N GLU A 21 -9.56 -5.98 -15.93
CA GLU A 21 -8.80 -6.61 -17.02
C GLU A 21 -9.46 -7.92 -17.49
N THR A 22 -9.86 -8.78 -16.55
CA THR A 22 -10.52 -10.04 -16.85
C THR A 22 -11.90 -9.82 -17.50
N LEU A 23 -12.67 -8.85 -16.98
CA LEU A 23 -13.98 -8.53 -17.55
C LEU A 23 -13.88 -7.97 -18.96
N VAL A 24 -12.97 -7.03 -19.21
CA VAL A 24 -12.82 -6.43 -20.55
C VAL A 24 -12.24 -7.38 -21.59
N ALA A 25 -11.54 -8.43 -21.15
CA ALA A 25 -11.08 -9.51 -22.02
C ALA A 25 -12.18 -10.55 -22.31
N SER A 26 -13.25 -10.55 -21.53
CA SER A 26 -14.33 -11.54 -21.70
C SER A 26 -15.36 -11.12 -22.74
N ALA A 27 -16.03 -12.11 -23.35
CA ALA A 27 -17.17 -11.86 -24.25
C ALA A 27 -18.36 -11.20 -23.54
N ALA A 28 -18.38 -11.15 -22.20
CA ALA A 28 -19.49 -10.58 -21.44
C ALA A 28 -19.34 -9.06 -21.21
N VAL A 29 -18.22 -8.44 -21.60
CA VAL A 29 -17.95 -7.02 -21.32
C VAL A 29 -19.06 -6.09 -21.82
N HIS A 30 -19.68 -6.42 -22.97
CA HIS A 30 -20.75 -5.62 -23.55
C HIS A 30 -22.01 -5.54 -22.67
N LYS A 31 -22.16 -6.44 -21.69
CA LYS A 31 -23.29 -6.45 -20.73
C LYS A 31 -23.10 -5.45 -19.60
N PHE A 32 -21.89 -4.92 -19.42
CA PHE A 32 -21.53 -4.08 -18.28
C PHE A 32 -21.15 -2.65 -18.70
N GLU A 33 -21.54 -1.71 -17.86
CA GLU A 33 -20.95 -0.38 -17.73
C GLU A 33 -20.04 -0.43 -16.52
N LEU A 34 -18.72 -0.30 -16.73
CA LEU A 34 -17.71 -0.46 -15.68
C LEU A 34 -17.30 0.90 -15.13
N VAL A 35 -17.42 1.06 -13.81
CA VAL A 35 -17.00 2.26 -13.08
C VAL A 35 -16.13 1.83 -11.91
N THR A 36 -14.99 2.49 -11.68
CA THR A 36 -14.14 2.24 -10.52
C THR A 36 -13.72 3.52 -9.83
N PHE A 37 -13.59 3.45 -8.49
CA PHE A 37 -13.09 4.52 -7.65
C PHE A 37 -11.71 4.15 -7.10
N SER A 38 -10.81 5.12 -7.06
CA SER A 38 -9.50 5.02 -6.43
C SER A 38 -9.28 6.16 -5.46
N GLU A 39 -8.86 5.84 -4.24
CA GLU A 39 -8.42 6.82 -3.26
C GLU A 39 -7.12 7.49 -3.70
N GLU A 40 -6.25 6.75 -4.39
CA GLU A 40 -4.95 7.23 -4.86
C GLU A 40 -5.06 7.98 -6.20
N PRO A 41 -4.12 8.91 -6.46
CA PRO A 41 -4.08 9.69 -7.71
C PRO A 41 -3.57 8.88 -8.91
N ARG A 42 -3.21 7.62 -8.71
CA ARG A 42 -2.58 6.74 -9.70
C ARG A 42 -3.49 5.57 -10.05
N TYR A 43 -3.29 5.01 -11.24
CA TYR A 43 -3.82 3.70 -11.60
C TYR A 43 -3.14 2.58 -10.81
N ALA A 44 -3.67 1.36 -10.94
CA ALA A 44 -3.12 0.19 -10.27
C ALA A 44 -1.63 -0.01 -10.57
N TYR A 45 -0.87 -0.32 -9.55
CA TYR A 45 0.55 -0.63 -9.60
C TYR A 45 0.88 -1.84 -8.73
N ASP A 46 2.04 -2.43 -8.95
CA ASP A 46 2.51 -3.62 -8.25
C ASP A 46 2.96 -3.28 -6.83
N ARG A 47 2.09 -3.61 -5.86
CA ARG A 47 2.39 -3.41 -4.43
C ARG A 47 3.26 -4.52 -3.84
N VAL A 48 3.39 -5.65 -4.53
CA VAL A 48 4.26 -6.74 -4.07
C VAL A 48 5.72 -6.37 -4.25
N HIS A 49 6.01 -5.60 -5.30
CA HIS A 49 7.37 -5.18 -5.63
C HIS A 49 7.66 -3.70 -5.31
N LEU A 50 6.98 -3.13 -4.30
CA LEU A 50 7.23 -1.74 -3.87
C LEU A 50 8.69 -1.48 -3.50
N SER A 51 9.38 -2.47 -2.94
CA SER A 51 10.81 -2.36 -2.59
C SER A 51 11.72 -2.04 -3.79
N GLU A 52 11.29 -2.36 -5.01
CA GLU A 52 12.04 -2.06 -6.23
C GLU A 52 12.11 -0.54 -6.53
N PHE A 53 11.21 0.24 -5.94
CA PHE A 53 11.29 1.71 -5.99
C PHE A 53 12.63 2.23 -5.45
N PHE A 54 13.15 1.62 -4.39
CA PHE A 54 14.45 1.98 -3.80
C PHE A 54 15.64 1.38 -4.55
N ASN A 55 15.38 0.53 -5.54
CA ASN A 55 16.39 -0.04 -6.44
C ASN A 55 16.39 0.66 -7.82
N GLY A 56 15.82 1.86 -7.91
CA GLY A 56 15.84 2.72 -9.10
C GLY A 56 14.62 2.63 -10.01
N LYS A 57 13.59 1.81 -9.66
CA LYS A 57 12.30 1.89 -10.35
C LYS A 57 11.51 3.12 -9.90
N ASN A 58 10.75 3.67 -10.81
CA ASN A 58 9.83 4.77 -10.54
C ASN A 58 8.36 4.27 -10.54
N ALA A 59 7.43 5.17 -10.26
CA ALA A 59 6.00 4.85 -10.22
C ALA A 59 5.46 4.27 -11.54
N GLN A 60 6.02 4.69 -12.68
CA GLN A 60 5.61 4.20 -14.00
C GLN A 60 6.10 2.76 -14.24
N ASP A 61 7.31 2.43 -13.77
CA ASP A 61 7.88 1.08 -13.89
C ASP A 61 7.09 0.05 -13.05
N LEU A 62 6.44 0.50 -11.99
CA LEU A 62 5.57 -0.33 -11.16
C LEU A 62 4.13 -0.41 -11.68
N SER A 63 3.76 0.39 -12.69
CA SER A 63 2.39 0.41 -13.19
C SER A 63 1.97 -0.95 -13.77
N LEU A 64 0.78 -1.42 -13.38
CA LEU A 64 0.14 -2.60 -13.96
C LEU A 64 -0.76 -2.24 -15.15
N VAL A 65 -0.92 -0.95 -15.43
CA VAL A 65 -1.90 -0.44 -16.37
C VAL A 65 -1.20 0.11 -17.61
N ALA A 66 -1.42 -0.51 -18.76
CA ALA A 66 -0.94 0.01 -20.02
C ALA A 66 -1.61 1.35 -20.35
N GLU A 67 -0.87 2.24 -20.99
CA GLU A 67 -1.35 3.57 -21.39
C GLU A 67 -2.67 3.46 -22.16
N GLY A 68 -3.65 4.27 -21.78
CA GLY A 68 -4.97 4.31 -22.37
C GLY A 68 -5.83 3.04 -22.18
N PHE A 69 -5.43 2.09 -21.33
CA PHE A 69 -6.18 0.85 -21.13
C PHE A 69 -7.64 1.10 -20.78
N TYR A 70 -7.93 1.91 -19.77
CA TYR A 70 -9.29 2.16 -19.31
C TYR A 70 -10.13 2.91 -20.36
N SER A 71 -9.58 3.98 -20.94
CA SER A 71 -10.29 4.80 -21.93
C SER A 71 -10.64 4.02 -23.18
N ARG A 72 -9.69 3.24 -23.72
CA ARG A 72 -9.94 2.40 -24.90
C ARG A 72 -10.96 1.28 -24.67
N ARG A 73 -11.18 0.91 -23.41
CA ARG A 73 -12.13 -0.13 -23.00
C ARG A 73 -13.46 0.43 -22.47
N GLY A 74 -13.63 1.75 -22.47
CA GLY A 74 -14.86 2.40 -22.00
C GLY A 74 -15.10 2.21 -20.50
N VAL A 75 -14.03 2.09 -19.70
CA VAL A 75 -14.10 2.00 -18.24
C VAL A 75 -13.97 3.41 -17.66
N THR A 76 -14.93 3.81 -16.85
CA THR A 76 -14.87 5.07 -16.11
C THR A 76 -14.04 4.88 -14.83
N VAL A 77 -12.98 5.67 -14.68
CA VAL A 77 -12.11 5.64 -13.49
C VAL A 77 -12.14 7.00 -12.80
N HIS A 78 -12.47 6.99 -11.51
CA HIS A 78 -12.40 8.15 -10.63
C HIS A 78 -11.15 8.02 -9.75
N LEU A 79 -10.03 8.63 -10.18
CA LEU A 79 -8.79 8.70 -9.41
C LEU A 79 -8.88 9.80 -8.36
N ASN A 80 -8.12 9.63 -7.26
CA ASN A 80 -8.07 10.57 -6.13
C ASN A 80 -9.49 10.92 -5.64
N ASP A 81 -10.39 9.93 -5.66
CA ASP A 81 -11.78 10.09 -5.29
C ASP A 81 -12.26 8.86 -4.51
N LYS A 82 -12.07 8.90 -3.20
CA LYS A 82 -12.41 7.83 -2.27
C LYS A 82 -13.91 7.66 -2.15
N ALA A 83 -14.42 6.43 -2.30
CA ALA A 83 -15.80 6.11 -1.91
C ALA A 83 -15.92 6.17 -0.37
N VAL A 84 -16.84 6.97 0.15
CA VAL A 84 -17.01 7.22 1.59
C VAL A 84 -18.32 6.69 2.14
N ALA A 85 -19.34 6.49 1.30
CA ALA A 85 -20.61 5.94 1.73
C ALA A 85 -21.22 5.02 0.66
N ILE A 86 -21.99 4.04 1.15
CA ILE A 86 -22.77 3.10 0.33
C ILE A 86 -24.21 3.12 0.83
N ASP A 87 -25.11 3.70 0.06
CA ASP A 87 -26.54 3.55 0.26
C ASP A 87 -27.00 2.26 -0.41
N ARG A 88 -27.24 1.23 0.41
CA ARG A 88 -27.65 -0.09 -0.09
C ARG A 88 -29.11 -0.14 -0.54
N ALA A 89 -29.96 0.71 0.05
CA ALA A 89 -31.39 0.74 -0.27
C ALA A 89 -31.61 1.36 -1.66
N ASN A 90 -30.96 2.49 -1.92
CA ASN A 90 -31.04 3.20 -3.19
C ASN A 90 -29.96 2.79 -4.19
N LYS A 91 -29.03 1.92 -3.79
CA LYS A 91 -27.87 1.47 -4.59
C LYS A 91 -27.03 2.64 -5.13
N ILE A 92 -26.61 3.52 -4.25
CA ILE A 92 -25.80 4.70 -4.58
C ILE A 92 -24.48 4.64 -3.80
N ILE A 93 -23.39 4.96 -4.48
CA ILE A 93 -22.07 5.22 -3.89
C ILE A 93 -21.88 6.72 -3.84
N THR A 94 -21.48 7.24 -2.66
CA THR A 94 -21.06 8.63 -2.51
C THR A 94 -19.55 8.69 -2.31
N SER A 95 -18.86 9.56 -3.05
CA SER A 95 -17.42 9.78 -2.93
C SER A 95 -17.09 10.97 -2.05
N ALA A 96 -15.83 11.08 -1.64
CA ALA A 96 -15.30 12.19 -0.86
C ALA A 96 -15.39 13.55 -1.59
N ARG A 97 -15.48 13.53 -2.93
CA ARG A 97 -15.69 14.72 -3.75
C ARG A 97 -17.17 15.04 -4.01
N GLY A 98 -18.09 14.38 -3.28
CA GLY A 98 -19.53 14.58 -3.42
C GLY A 98 -20.14 13.97 -4.68
N ARG A 99 -19.43 13.09 -5.38
CA ARG A 99 -19.96 12.39 -6.54
C ARG A 99 -20.88 11.27 -6.09
N GLU A 100 -22.06 11.19 -6.67
CA GLU A 100 -23.00 10.09 -6.49
C GLU A 100 -23.08 9.23 -7.75
N VAL A 101 -22.91 7.92 -7.58
CA VAL A 101 -22.97 6.94 -8.68
C VAL A 101 -23.89 5.81 -8.29
N ALA A 102 -24.98 5.66 -9.06
CA ALA A 102 -25.86 4.50 -8.89
C ALA A 102 -25.20 3.23 -9.42
N TYR A 103 -25.50 2.08 -8.82
CA TYR A 103 -25.00 0.77 -9.25
C TYR A 103 -26.10 -0.29 -9.29
N ASP A 104 -25.96 -1.23 -10.22
CA ASP A 104 -26.75 -2.47 -10.21
C ASP A 104 -26.04 -3.54 -9.38
N LYS A 105 -24.71 -3.62 -9.55
CA LYS A 105 -23.81 -4.51 -8.83
C LYS A 105 -22.62 -3.75 -8.30
N LEU A 106 -22.16 -4.15 -7.10
CA LEU A 106 -21.03 -3.53 -6.41
C LEU A 106 -20.00 -4.58 -6.04
N VAL A 107 -18.73 -4.27 -6.29
CA VAL A 107 -17.58 -5.04 -5.82
C VAL A 107 -16.72 -4.17 -4.93
N LEU A 108 -16.36 -4.70 -3.77
CA LEU A 108 -15.43 -4.08 -2.82
C LEU A 108 -14.05 -4.72 -3.01
N ALA A 109 -13.11 -3.96 -3.55
CA ALA A 109 -11.70 -4.32 -3.73
C ALA A 109 -10.80 -3.30 -3.03
N THR A 110 -11.20 -2.86 -1.85
CA THR A 110 -10.66 -1.73 -1.09
C THR A 110 -9.26 -1.98 -0.52
N GLY A 111 -8.80 -3.23 -0.50
CA GLY A 111 -7.52 -3.59 0.08
C GLY A 111 -7.53 -3.49 1.63
N SER A 112 -6.42 -3.03 2.18
CA SER A 112 -6.23 -2.87 3.63
C SER A 112 -5.46 -1.60 3.94
N TYR A 113 -5.54 -1.12 5.17
CA TYR A 113 -4.68 -0.08 5.72
C TYR A 113 -3.62 -0.70 6.63
N PRO A 114 -2.42 -0.12 6.73
CA PRO A 114 -1.44 -0.57 7.70
C PRO A 114 -1.97 -0.32 9.12
N PHE A 115 -1.76 -1.29 9.99
CA PHE A 115 -2.02 -1.09 11.40
C PHE A 115 -0.89 -0.25 12.00
N VAL A 116 -1.22 0.92 12.51
CA VAL A 116 -0.31 1.76 13.27
C VAL A 116 -0.66 1.59 14.75
N PRO A 117 0.24 1.02 15.57
CA PRO A 117 0.00 0.90 17.00
C PRO A 117 -0.23 2.29 17.64
N PRO A 118 -1.08 2.40 18.67
CA PRO A 118 -1.35 3.66 19.35
C PRO A 118 -0.18 4.06 20.29
N ILE A 119 0.98 4.27 19.69
CA ILE A 119 2.19 4.69 20.39
C ILE A 119 2.21 6.22 20.44
N PRO A 120 2.31 6.85 21.63
CA PRO A 120 2.44 8.29 21.74
C PRO A 120 3.55 8.83 20.83
N GLY A 121 3.20 9.75 19.94
CA GLY A 121 4.10 10.35 18.96
C GLY A 121 4.22 9.61 17.61
N SER A 122 3.43 8.56 17.37
CA SER A 122 3.41 7.88 16.08
C SER A 122 2.84 8.74 14.93
N ASP A 123 2.19 9.83 15.25
CA ASP A 123 1.65 10.86 14.36
C ASP A 123 2.63 12.02 14.07
N ARG A 124 3.84 11.98 14.61
CA ARG A 124 4.83 13.05 14.43
C ARG A 124 5.37 13.06 13.00
N GLU A 125 5.82 14.24 12.57
CA GLU A 125 6.60 14.39 11.35
C GLU A 125 7.82 13.44 11.37
N GLY A 126 8.04 12.73 10.25
CA GLY A 126 9.10 11.73 10.15
C GLY A 126 8.67 10.33 10.55
N CYS A 127 7.42 10.12 10.99
CA CYS A 127 6.81 8.81 11.12
C CYS A 127 6.02 8.48 9.84
N PHE A 128 6.28 7.34 9.26
CA PHE A 128 5.72 6.91 7.98
C PHE A 128 5.14 5.51 8.08
N VAL A 129 4.23 5.20 7.19
CA VAL A 129 3.86 3.82 6.86
C VAL A 129 4.52 3.42 5.53
N TYR A 130 4.60 2.12 5.28
CA TYR A 130 5.20 1.58 4.06
C TYR A 130 4.12 0.84 3.27
N ARG A 131 3.39 1.57 2.39
CA ARG A 131 2.25 0.97 1.71
C ARG A 131 1.95 1.49 0.32
N THR A 132 2.14 2.79 0.06
CA THR A 132 1.83 3.45 -1.21
C THR A 132 3.08 4.05 -1.81
N ILE A 133 3.04 4.38 -3.10
CA ILE A 133 4.14 5.11 -3.75
C ILE A 133 4.33 6.48 -3.08
N ASP A 134 3.24 7.15 -2.66
CA ASP A 134 3.35 8.42 -1.94
C ASP A 134 4.11 8.28 -0.62
N ASP A 135 3.91 7.16 0.10
CA ASP A 135 4.70 6.85 1.30
C ASP A 135 6.18 6.70 0.96
N LEU A 136 6.50 6.00 -0.14
CA LEU A 136 7.90 5.78 -0.55
C LEU A 136 8.58 7.09 -0.98
N GLU A 137 7.87 7.95 -1.69
CA GLU A 137 8.34 9.30 -2.08
C GLU A 137 8.62 10.14 -0.82
N ALA A 138 7.70 10.13 0.16
CA ALA A 138 7.85 10.86 1.41
C ALA A 138 9.03 10.32 2.27
N ILE A 139 9.16 8.99 2.37
CA ILE A 139 10.31 8.34 3.04
C ILE A 139 11.62 8.75 2.36
N THR A 140 11.68 8.69 1.03
CA THR A 140 12.87 9.04 0.26
C THR A 140 13.26 10.51 0.48
N ALA A 141 12.29 11.42 0.45
CA ALA A 141 12.54 12.84 0.68
C ALA A 141 13.08 13.11 2.09
N LYS A 142 12.50 12.46 3.11
CA LYS A 142 12.97 12.62 4.51
C LYS A 142 14.33 12.00 4.74
N ALA A 143 14.64 10.89 4.08
CA ALA A 143 15.91 10.20 4.21
C ALA A 143 17.11 11.08 3.80
N GLN A 144 16.94 11.98 2.80
CA GLN A 144 18.00 12.88 2.35
C GLN A 144 18.53 13.81 3.46
N ALA A 145 17.69 14.16 4.44
CA ALA A 145 18.04 15.00 5.57
C ALA A 145 18.21 14.21 6.87
N SER A 146 18.30 12.88 6.80
CA SER A 146 18.35 11.99 7.98
C SER A 146 19.63 11.17 7.97
N ARG A 147 20.10 10.77 9.16
CA ARG A 147 21.23 9.84 9.33
C ARG A 147 20.76 8.46 9.76
N ASN A 148 19.70 8.41 10.55
CA ASN A 148 19.18 7.20 11.16
C ASN A 148 17.76 6.91 10.66
N GLY A 149 17.46 5.63 10.47
CA GLY A 149 16.13 5.15 10.19
C GLY A 149 15.74 4.02 11.15
N VAL A 150 14.53 4.10 11.70
CA VAL A 150 14.02 3.10 12.65
C VAL A 150 12.73 2.51 12.09
N VAL A 151 12.69 1.19 12.04
CA VAL A 151 11.48 0.43 11.68
C VAL A 151 10.90 -0.19 12.94
N VAL A 152 9.64 0.08 13.23
CA VAL A 152 8.91 -0.55 14.34
C VAL A 152 8.10 -1.72 13.77
N GLY A 153 8.57 -2.93 14.09
CA GLY A 153 8.03 -4.20 13.62
C GLY A 153 9.03 -5.00 12.76
N GLY A 154 9.30 -6.23 13.15
CA GLY A 154 10.25 -7.15 12.51
C GLY A 154 9.56 -8.24 11.67
N GLY A 155 8.36 -7.98 11.17
CA GLY A 155 7.67 -8.83 10.18
C GLY A 155 8.16 -8.58 8.76
N LEU A 156 7.58 -9.26 7.77
CA LEU A 156 7.99 -9.20 6.37
C LEU A 156 8.08 -7.75 5.85
N LEU A 157 7.02 -6.98 5.94
CA LEU A 157 6.99 -5.58 5.47
C LEU A 157 7.98 -4.69 6.24
N GLY A 158 8.18 -4.95 7.54
CA GLY A 158 9.18 -4.23 8.33
C GLY A 158 10.60 -4.49 7.85
N LEU A 159 10.92 -5.73 7.48
CA LEU A 159 12.23 -6.05 6.93
C LEU A 159 12.44 -5.48 5.52
N GLU A 160 11.39 -5.42 4.70
CA GLU A 160 11.43 -4.71 3.41
C GLU A 160 11.67 -3.21 3.61
N ALA A 161 10.97 -2.58 4.55
CA ALA A 161 11.17 -1.17 4.90
C ALA A 161 12.60 -0.93 5.44
N ALA A 162 13.13 -1.83 6.26
CA ALA A 162 14.51 -1.73 6.75
C ALA A 162 15.53 -1.81 5.61
N ASN A 163 15.33 -2.71 4.66
CA ASN A 163 16.17 -2.78 3.47
C ASN A 163 16.08 -1.49 2.63
N ALA A 164 14.89 -0.90 2.49
CA ALA A 164 14.69 0.37 1.82
C ALA A 164 15.47 1.51 2.49
N LEU A 165 15.35 1.67 3.81
CA LEU A 165 16.10 2.69 4.58
C LEU A 165 17.61 2.50 4.45
N LYS A 166 18.08 1.24 4.48
CA LYS A 166 19.49 0.91 4.26
C LYS A 166 19.94 1.31 2.84
N SER A 167 19.14 1.01 1.82
CA SER A 167 19.45 1.38 0.42
C SER A 167 19.50 2.90 0.23
N LEU A 168 18.76 3.66 1.03
CA LEU A 168 18.83 5.12 1.09
C LEU A 168 20.04 5.66 1.88
N GLY A 169 20.91 4.78 2.39
CA GLY A 169 22.15 5.14 3.09
C GLY A 169 21.98 5.45 4.58
N LEU A 170 20.84 5.13 5.17
CA LEU A 170 20.59 5.38 6.58
C LEU A 170 21.21 4.29 7.48
N GLU A 171 21.71 4.69 8.65
CA GLU A 171 21.97 3.78 9.75
C GLU A 171 20.62 3.23 10.23
N THR A 172 20.38 1.93 9.94
CA THR A 172 19.04 1.36 10.03
C THR A 172 18.87 0.45 11.23
N HIS A 173 17.80 0.65 11.97
CA HIS A 173 17.41 -0.15 13.13
C HIS A 173 16.04 -0.78 12.91
N VAL A 174 15.88 -2.03 13.38
CA VAL A 174 14.58 -2.70 13.50
C VAL A 174 14.30 -2.95 14.97
N VAL A 175 13.16 -2.48 15.45
CA VAL A 175 12.66 -2.70 16.82
C VAL A 175 11.46 -3.63 16.75
N GLU A 176 11.58 -4.81 17.38
CA GLU A 176 10.55 -5.85 17.36
C GLU A 176 10.15 -6.20 18.79
N PHE A 177 8.83 -6.20 19.05
CA PHE A 177 8.27 -6.56 20.35
C PHE A 177 8.47 -8.05 20.67
N ALA A 178 8.30 -8.91 19.67
CA ALA A 178 8.48 -10.35 19.82
C ALA A 178 9.95 -10.71 20.08
N PRO A 179 10.24 -11.89 20.67
CA PRO A 179 11.61 -12.31 20.97
C PRO A 179 12.44 -12.65 19.73
N ARG A 180 11.86 -12.60 18.52
CA ARG A 180 12.55 -12.84 17.25
C ARG A 180 11.87 -12.15 16.10
N LEU A 181 12.60 -11.96 15.00
CA LEU A 181 12.04 -11.50 13.73
C LEU A 181 11.08 -12.56 13.15
N MET A 182 10.08 -12.12 12.41
CA MET A 182 9.07 -12.96 11.75
C MET A 182 8.48 -14.04 12.67
N ALA A 183 8.18 -13.67 13.92
CA ALA A 183 7.83 -14.58 15.01
C ALA A 183 6.61 -15.48 14.71
N VAL A 184 5.73 -15.05 13.80
CA VAL A 184 4.55 -15.81 13.38
C VAL A 184 4.88 -16.85 12.31
N GLN A 185 5.86 -16.57 11.44
CA GLN A 185 6.16 -17.38 10.25
C GLN A 185 7.29 -18.38 10.46
N ILE A 186 8.22 -18.11 11.37
CA ILE A 186 9.41 -18.96 11.58
C ILE A 186 9.63 -19.28 13.06
N ASP A 187 10.27 -20.39 13.32
CA ASP A 187 10.64 -20.84 14.68
C ASP A 187 11.86 -20.07 15.26
N ALA A 188 12.33 -20.48 16.42
CA ALA A 188 13.43 -19.82 17.09
C ALA A 188 14.78 -19.99 16.33
N GLY A 189 15.01 -21.16 15.75
CA GLY A 189 16.21 -21.45 14.96
C GLY A 189 16.24 -20.61 13.67
N GLY A 190 15.14 -20.61 12.92
CA GLY A 190 14.97 -19.76 11.73
C GLY A 190 15.10 -18.27 12.06
N GLY A 191 14.53 -17.83 13.18
CA GLY A 191 14.63 -16.43 13.66
C GLY A 191 16.06 -16.03 13.98
N ALA A 192 16.85 -16.91 14.58
CA ALA A 192 18.28 -16.66 14.86
C ALA A 192 19.11 -16.52 13.57
N VAL A 193 18.89 -17.41 12.61
CA VAL A 193 19.55 -17.35 11.29
C VAL A 193 19.16 -16.08 10.55
N LEU A 194 17.86 -15.75 10.51
CA LEU A 194 17.36 -14.54 9.85
C LEU A 194 18.00 -13.29 10.48
N ARG A 195 18.00 -13.19 11.82
CA ARG A 195 18.61 -12.08 12.52
C ARG A 195 20.09 -11.92 12.12
N SER A 196 20.88 -13.00 12.17
CA SER A 196 22.29 -12.98 11.78
C SER A 196 22.50 -12.47 10.35
N LYS A 197 21.63 -12.89 9.41
CA LYS A 197 21.69 -12.42 8.01
C LYS A 197 21.35 -10.93 7.88
N ILE A 198 20.32 -10.45 8.58
CA ILE A 198 19.92 -9.03 8.58
C ILE A 198 21.02 -8.16 9.22
N GLU A 199 21.61 -8.60 10.35
CA GLU A 199 22.72 -7.89 11.00
C GLU A 199 23.98 -7.87 10.11
N ALA A 200 24.28 -8.95 9.39
CA ALA A 200 25.37 -8.99 8.43
C ALA A 200 25.21 -8.03 7.25
N LEU A 201 23.97 -7.64 6.93
CA LEU A 201 23.66 -6.59 5.96
C LEU A 201 23.88 -5.17 6.55
N GLY A 202 24.21 -5.02 7.84
CA GLY A 202 24.44 -3.74 8.49
C GLY A 202 23.20 -3.13 9.12
N VAL A 203 22.10 -3.88 9.26
CA VAL A 203 20.89 -3.45 9.99
C VAL A 203 21.00 -3.87 11.45
N ARG A 204 20.76 -2.96 12.40
CA ARG A 204 20.75 -3.27 13.83
C ARG A 204 19.38 -3.80 14.24
N VAL A 205 19.35 -4.99 14.86
CA VAL A 205 18.11 -5.68 15.24
C VAL A 205 17.93 -5.68 16.77
N HIS A 206 16.81 -5.13 17.21
CA HIS A 206 16.42 -5.03 18.63
C HIS A 206 15.13 -5.82 18.84
N VAL A 207 15.24 -7.09 19.22
CA VAL A 207 14.10 -7.95 19.57
C VAL A 207 13.76 -7.90 21.05
N ALA A 208 12.57 -8.36 21.43
CA ALA A 208 12.02 -8.28 22.78
C ALA A 208 12.05 -6.83 23.34
N LYS A 209 11.78 -5.86 22.46
CA LYS A 209 11.73 -4.44 22.81
C LYS A 209 10.36 -3.85 22.51
N ASN A 210 9.73 -3.29 23.52
CA ASN A 210 8.46 -2.59 23.35
C ASN A 210 8.73 -1.10 23.05
N THR A 211 8.20 -0.60 21.96
CA THR A 211 8.19 0.83 21.64
C THR A 211 7.08 1.51 22.44
N THR A 212 7.41 2.23 23.46
CA THR A 212 6.44 2.86 24.36
C THR A 212 6.14 4.31 24.01
N ARG A 213 7.03 4.98 23.28
CA ARG A 213 6.90 6.39 22.88
C ARG A 213 7.84 6.72 21.72
N ILE A 214 7.43 7.64 20.86
CA ILE A 214 8.27 8.31 19.87
C ILE A 214 8.41 9.77 20.28
N GLY A 215 9.64 10.14 20.68
CA GLY A 215 9.97 11.50 21.13
C GLY A 215 10.41 12.40 19.97
N ALA A 216 10.48 13.73 20.24
CA ALA A 216 11.30 14.60 19.42
C ALA A 216 12.77 14.16 19.57
N GLY A 217 13.53 14.12 18.46
CA GLY A 217 14.97 13.94 18.54
C GLY A 217 15.57 15.07 19.40
N SER A 218 16.55 14.77 20.21
CA SER A 218 17.45 15.82 20.71
C SER A 218 18.26 16.33 19.51
N GLU A 219 18.18 17.63 19.23
CA GLU A 219 19.15 18.32 18.40
C GLU A 219 20.58 18.11 18.91
#